data_acae6d6aa820776488d88b46b886008d
#
_entry.id   acae6d6aa820776488d88b46b886008d
#
_cell.length_a   1.000
_cell.length_b   1.000
_cell.length_c   1.000
_cell.angle_alpha   90.00
_cell.angle_beta   90.00
_cell.angle_gamma   90.00
#
_symmetry.space_group_name_H-M   'P 1'
#
loop_
_entity.id
_entity.type
_entity.pdbx_description
1 polymer ?
#
loop_
_entity_poly.entity_id
_entity_poly.type
_entity_poly.pdbx_seq_one_letter_code
_entity_poly.pdbx_strand_id
1 'polypeptide(L)'
;RDGVRGRSENSHPQTNNVAFHYISASPWQLYEPLAALVASNGFPAGTFELKEFRWKSRKFFSLFASPEKYKPGVIEPLLKQFPKRKFILIGDSGERDPEIYGALARKFPEQITQIYIRDVTDEAAESERYQKAFQAIPRTKWRIFRAPTELPPPSPHR
;
A
#
# COMPACT_ATOMS: atom_id res chain seq x y z
N ARG A 1 33.91 43.03 -10.65
CA ARG A 1 32.42 43.11 -10.42
C ARG A 1 31.89 41.68 -10.51
N ASP A 2 31.72 41.11 -9.34
CA ASP A 2 31.40 39.71 -9.15
C ASP A 2 29.89 39.53 -9.13
N GLY A 3 29.38 38.76 -10.12
CA GLY A 3 27.97 38.36 -10.20
C GLY A 3 27.79 37.06 -9.45
N VAL A 4 27.32 37.13 -8.21
CA VAL A 4 26.87 35.96 -7.43
C VAL A 4 25.56 35.43 -8.04
N ARG A 5 25.65 34.32 -8.74
CA ARG A 5 24.47 33.54 -9.14
C ARG A 5 24.01 32.69 -7.95
N GLY A 6 22.95 33.14 -7.30
CA GLY A 6 22.24 32.35 -6.32
C GLY A 6 21.67 31.11 -6.97
N ARG A 7 22.19 29.92 -6.67
CA ARG A 7 21.54 28.65 -6.88
C ARG A 7 20.44 28.55 -5.83
N SER A 8 19.18 28.61 -6.26
CA SER A 8 18.06 28.17 -5.44
C SER A 8 18.16 26.63 -5.34
N GLU A 9 18.66 26.16 -4.22
CA GLU A 9 18.57 24.76 -3.86
C GLU A 9 17.11 24.45 -3.52
N ASN A 10 16.36 23.99 -4.51
CA ASN A 10 15.14 23.24 -4.27
C ASN A 10 15.54 21.88 -3.68
N SER A 11 15.79 21.86 -2.38
CA SER A 11 15.95 20.62 -1.62
C SER A 11 14.58 19.94 -1.50
N HIS A 12 14.19 19.21 -2.55
CA HIS A 12 13.22 18.17 -2.39
C HIS A 12 13.84 17.13 -1.44
N PRO A 13 13.15 16.72 -0.36
CA PRO A 13 13.66 15.65 0.48
C PRO A 13 13.88 14.45 -0.43
N GLN A 14 15.11 13.99 -0.53
CA GLN A 14 15.46 12.78 -1.25
C GLN A 14 14.75 11.64 -0.55
N THR A 15 13.62 11.20 -1.10
CA THR A 15 12.96 9.96 -0.71
C THR A 15 13.87 8.83 -1.16
N ASN A 16 14.73 8.41 -0.26
CA ASN A 16 15.74 7.40 -0.47
C ASN A 16 15.13 6.16 -1.14
N ASN A 17 15.10 6.12 -2.49
CA ASN A 17 14.86 4.92 -3.31
C ASN A 17 13.58 4.11 -2.97
N VAL A 18 12.58 4.75 -2.33
CA VAL A 18 11.29 4.16 -1.98
C VAL A 18 10.32 4.39 -3.14
N ALA A 19 9.77 3.32 -3.69
CA ALA A 19 8.70 3.38 -4.69
C ALA A 19 7.34 3.17 -4.00
N PHE A 20 6.35 3.95 -4.42
CA PHE A 20 4.97 3.85 -3.93
C PHE A 20 4.08 3.25 -5.01
N HIS A 21 3.23 2.31 -4.60
CA HIS A 21 2.24 1.67 -5.46
C HIS A 21 0.87 1.81 -4.80
N TYR A 22 -0.02 2.56 -5.43
CA TYR A 22 -1.40 2.78 -4.98
C TYR A 22 -2.31 1.75 -5.65
N ILE A 23 -2.80 0.79 -4.86
CA ILE A 23 -3.60 -0.33 -5.36
C ILE A 23 -5.04 -0.17 -4.86
N SER A 24 -5.98 -0.02 -5.79
CA SER A 24 -7.38 0.13 -5.47
C SER A 24 -8.26 -0.68 -6.42
N ALA A 25 -9.33 -1.29 -5.87
CA ALA A 25 -10.38 -1.92 -6.68
C ALA A 25 -11.29 -0.91 -7.40
N SER A 26 -11.02 0.39 -7.24
CA SER A 26 -11.72 1.46 -7.96
C SER A 26 -11.49 1.36 -9.47
N PRO A 27 -12.48 1.76 -10.29
CA PRO A 27 -12.33 1.78 -11.74
C PRO A 27 -11.24 2.75 -12.20
N TRP A 28 -10.52 2.39 -13.26
CA TRP A 28 -9.43 3.20 -13.82
C TRP A 28 -9.89 4.62 -14.26
N GLN A 29 -11.18 4.79 -14.56
CA GLN A 29 -11.78 6.09 -14.86
C GLN A 29 -11.66 7.10 -13.72
N LEU A 30 -11.41 6.62 -12.50
CA LEU A 30 -11.18 7.46 -11.33
C LEU A 30 -9.69 7.84 -11.14
N TYR A 31 -8.83 7.54 -12.12
CA TYR A 31 -7.40 7.85 -12.02
C TYR A 31 -7.15 9.34 -11.74
N GLU A 32 -7.72 10.23 -12.56
CA GLU A 32 -7.50 11.67 -12.42
C GLU A 32 -7.91 12.22 -11.04
N PRO A 33 -9.14 11.98 -10.54
CA PRO A 33 -9.51 12.44 -9.21
C PRO A 33 -8.67 11.80 -8.09
N LEU A 34 -8.27 10.53 -8.21
CA LEU A 34 -7.42 9.87 -7.22
C LEU A 34 -5.99 10.44 -7.25
N ALA A 35 -5.42 10.65 -8.42
CA ALA A 35 -4.10 11.26 -8.54
C ALA A 35 -4.09 12.69 -7.98
N ALA A 36 -5.13 13.49 -8.26
CA ALA A 36 -5.31 14.81 -7.68
C ALA A 36 -5.44 14.76 -6.14
N LEU A 37 -6.21 13.81 -5.61
CA LEU A 37 -6.36 13.61 -4.16
C LEU A 37 -5.02 13.28 -3.50
N VAL A 38 -4.27 12.35 -4.07
CA VAL A 38 -2.94 11.96 -3.57
C VAL A 38 -2.00 13.16 -3.56
N ALA A 39 -1.93 13.91 -4.67
CA ALA A 39 -1.06 15.07 -4.80
C ALA A 39 -1.45 16.21 -3.84
N SER A 40 -2.74 16.55 -3.75
CA SER A 40 -3.23 17.65 -2.88
C SER A 40 -3.08 17.37 -1.39
N ASN A 41 -3.02 16.11 -0.99
CA ASN A 41 -2.80 15.71 0.41
C ASN A 41 -1.33 15.41 0.73
N GLY A 42 -0.39 15.74 -0.15
CA GLY A 42 1.04 15.58 0.09
C GLY A 42 1.53 14.13 0.12
N PHE A 43 0.77 13.19 -0.45
CA PHE A 43 1.23 11.82 -0.61
C PHE A 43 2.36 11.73 -1.65
N PRO A 44 3.32 10.83 -1.48
CA PRO A 44 4.40 10.64 -2.45
C PRO A 44 3.89 10.28 -3.84
N ALA A 45 4.61 10.70 -4.88
CA ALA A 45 4.33 10.22 -6.24
C ALA A 45 4.53 8.70 -6.33
N GLY A 46 3.68 8.03 -7.11
CA GLY A 46 3.71 6.57 -7.24
C GLY A 46 2.92 6.07 -8.44
N THR A 47 2.94 4.78 -8.65
CA THR A 47 2.10 4.12 -9.66
C THR A 47 0.71 3.84 -9.12
N PHE A 48 -0.27 3.84 -10.01
CA PHE A 48 -1.66 3.49 -9.68
C PHE A 48 -2.04 2.19 -10.39
N GLU A 49 -2.46 1.23 -9.61
CA GLU A 49 -3.03 -0.03 -10.07
C GLU A 49 -4.53 0.00 -9.78
N LEU A 50 -5.30 0.36 -10.81
CA LEU A 50 -6.75 0.50 -10.75
C LEU A 50 -7.41 -0.58 -11.59
N LYS A 51 -8.63 -0.95 -11.24
CA LYS A 51 -9.35 -2.01 -11.92
C LYS A 51 -9.80 -1.56 -13.32
N GLU A 52 -9.37 -2.30 -14.37
CA GLU A 52 -9.85 -2.07 -15.73
C GLU A 52 -11.28 -2.59 -15.91
N PHE A 53 -12.19 -1.71 -16.27
CA PHE A 53 -13.53 -2.07 -16.71
C PHE A 53 -13.54 -2.19 -18.23
N ARG A 54 -13.51 -3.42 -18.75
CA ARG A 54 -13.71 -3.68 -20.18
C ARG A 54 -15.19 -3.88 -20.46
N TRP A 55 -15.84 -2.87 -21.03
CA TRP A 55 -17.26 -2.87 -21.41
C TRP A 55 -17.66 -3.99 -22.39
N LYS A 56 -16.72 -4.61 -23.11
CA LYS A 56 -16.97 -5.56 -24.20
C LYS A 56 -16.85 -7.05 -23.85
N SER A 57 -16.62 -7.44 -22.64
CA SER A 57 -16.56 -8.89 -22.34
C SER A 57 -17.86 -9.41 -21.76
N ARG A 58 -18.39 -10.50 -22.34
CA ARG A 58 -19.53 -11.30 -21.84
C ARG A 58 -19.36 -11.82 -20.40
N LYS A 59 -18.24 -11.56 -19.78
CA LYS A 59 -17.95 -11.83 -18.37
C LYS A 59 -18.32 -10.66 -17.49
N PHE A 60 -19.55 -10.18 -17.58
CA PHE A 60 -20.10 -9.16 -16.67
C PHE A 60 -19.93 -9.56 -15.19
N PHE A 61 -19.87 -10.86 -14.90
CA PHE A 61 -19.66 -11.39 -13.54
C PHE A 61 -18.22 -11.31 -13.02
N SER A 62 -17.20 -11.10 -13.86
CA SER A 62 -15.84 -10.84 -13.39
C SER A 62 -15.63 -9.41 -12.88
N LEU A 63 -16.61 -8.53 -13.11
CA LEU A 63 -16.63 -7.16 -12.58
C LEU A 63 -16.72 -7.11 -11.06
N PHE A 64 -17.27 -8.17 -10.48
CA PHE A 64 -17.36 -8.40 -9.03
C PHE A 64 -16.26 -9.33 -8.51
N ALA A 65 -15.13 -9.45 -9.21
CA ALA A 65 -13.99 -10.10 -8.59
C ALA A 65 -13.75 -9.36 -7.26
N SER A 66 -14.02 -10.08 -6.16
CA SER A 66 -13.93 -9.52 -4.83
C SER A 66 -12.54 -8.89 -4.64
N PRO A 67 -12.39 -7.85 -3.82
CA PRO A 67 -11.09 -7.28 -3.45
C PRO A 67 -10.07 -8.35 -3.06
N GLU A 68 -10.56 -9.46 -2.51
CA GLU A 68 -9.79 -10.66 -2.13
C GLU A 68 -9.01 -11.30 -3.27
N LYS A 69 -9.48 -11.21 -4.50
CA LYS A 69 -8.79 -11.76 -5.69
C LYS A 69 -8.01 -10.71 -6.43
N TYR A 70 -8.49 -9.46 -6.42
CA TYR A 70 -7.86 -8.37 -7.17
C TYR A 70 -6.52 -7.97 -6.55
N LYS A 71 -6.48 -7.60 -5.27
CA LYS A 71 -5.26 -7.13 -4.60
C LYS A 71 -4.11 -8.14 -4.66
N PRO A 72 -4.30 -9.44 -4.34
CA PRO A 72 -3.24 -10.44 -4.52
C PRO A 72 -2.76 -10.57 -5.97
N GLY A 73 -3.68 -10.49 -6.94
CA GLY A 73 -3.37 -10.54 -8.36
C GLY A 73 -2.47 -9.42 -8.86
N VAL A 74 -2.45 -8.28 -8.17
CA VAL A 74 -1.56 -7.13 -8.44
C VAL A 74 -0.29 -7.21 -7.61
N ILE A 75 -0.40 -7.49 -6.31
CA ILE A 75 0.74 -7.45 -5.39
C ILE A 75 1.73 -8.60 -5.65
N GLU A 76 1.26 -9.83 -5.88
CA GLU A 76 2.15 -10.96 -6.12
C GLU A 76 3.07 -10.81 -7.34
N PRO A 77 2.61 -10.32 -8.51
CA PRO A 77 3.49 -10.01 -9.62
C PRO A 77 4.58 -9.00 -9.26
N LEU A 78 4.25 -7.94 -8.51
CA LEU A 78 5.24 -6.95 -8.05
C LEU A 78 6.30 -7.59 -7.15
N LEU A 79 5.90 -8.42 -6.19
CA LEU A 79 6.84 -9.14 -5.32
C LEU A 79 7.77 -10.04 -6.13
N LYS A 80 7.24 -10.75 -7.12
CA LYS A 80 8.03 -11.64 -8.00
C LYS A 80 8.96 -10.86 -8.93
N GLN A 81 8.53 -9.72 -9.44
CA GLN A 81 9.31 -8.87 -10.33
C GLN A 81 10.51 -8.23 -9.61
N PHE A 82 10.35 -7.94 -8.32
CA PHE A 82 11.40 -7.30 -7.52
C PHE A 82 11.84 -8.18 -6.32
N PRO A 83 12.45 -9.38 -6.57
CA PRO A 83 12.70 -10.37 -5.53
C PRO A 83 13.66 -9.89 -4.42
N LYS A 84 14.49 -8.90 -4.71
CA LYS A 84 15.44 -8.33 -3.75
C LYS A 84 14.89 -7.15 -2.95
N ARG A 85 13.72 -6.59 -3.35
CA ARG A 85 13.13 -5.46 -2.65
C ARG A 85 12.33 -5.91 -1.43
N LYS A 86 12.32 -5.06 -0.41
CA LYS A 86 11.47 -5.19 0.77
C LYS A 86 10.21 -4.35 0.58
N PHE A 87 9.10 -4.85 1.08
CA PHE A 87 7.81 -4.22 0.94
C PHE A 87 7.18 -3.95 2.30
N ILE A 88 6.53 -2.81 2.39
CA ILE A 88 5.62 -2.45 3.47
C ILE A 88 4.23 -2.40 2.86
N LEU A 89 3.27 -3.13 3.45
CA LEU A 89 1.88 -3.12 3.01
C LEU A 89 1.08 -2.23 3.94
N ILE A 90 0.31 -1.31 3.37
CA ILE A 90 -0.54 -0.37 4.11
C ILE A 90 -1.96 -0.51 3.57
N GLY A 91 -2.91 -0.75 4.45
CA GLY A 91 -4.33 -0.90 4.12
C GLY A 91 -5.23 -0.51 5.27
N ASP A 92 -6.50 -0.88 5.20
CA ASP A 92 -7.48 -0.59 6.24
C ASP A 92 -8.31 -1.82 6.65
N SER A 93 -9.02 -1.68 7.78
CA SER A 93 -9.86 -2.75 8.32
C SER A 93 -11.25 -2.82 7.69
N GLY A 94 -11.66 -1.81 6.93
CA GLY A 94 -12.98 -1.76 6.28
C GLY A 94 -13.12 -2.74 5.12
N GLU A 95 -11.99 -3.13 4.52
CA GLU A 95 -11.93 -4.18 3.50
C GLU A 95 -11.30 -5.47 4.06
N ARG A 96 -10.79 -6.32 3.16
CA ARG A 96 -10.14 -7.61 3.50
C ARG A 96 -8.61 -7.49 3.53
N ASP A 97 -8.08 -6.29 3.73
CA ASP A 97 -6.64 -6.05 3.75
C ASP A 97 -5.90 -6.87 4.81
N PRO A 98 -6.41 -7.02 6.05
CA PRO A 98 -5.76 -7.86 7.03
C PRO A 98 -5.56 -9.30 6.56
N GLU A 99 -6.61 -9.93 6.00
CA GLU A 99 -6.58 -11.31 5.54
C GLU A 99 -5.67 -11.48 4.32
N ILE A 100 -5.76 -10.55 3.38
CA ILE A 100 -4.95 -10.54 2.14
C ILE A 100 -3.47 -10.36 2.49
N TYR A 101 -3.14 -9.37 3.30
CA TYR A 101 -1.74 -9.06 3.64
C TYR A 101 -1.12 -10.14 4.52
N GLY A 102 -1.91 -10.72 5.42
CA GLY A 102 -1.48 -11.88 6.20
C GLY A 102 -1.15 -13.08 5.32
N ALA A 103 -1.99 -13.39 4.33
CA ALA A 103 -1.73 -14.47 3.37
C ALA A 103 -0.48 -14.21 2.53
N LEU A 104 -0.32 -12.98 2.05
CA LEU A 104 0.87 -12.56 1.29
C LEU A 104 2.16 -12.64 2.14
N ALA A 105 2.11 -12.19 3.39
CA ALA A 105 3.27 -12.24 4.28
C ALA A 105 3.72 -13.66 4.62
N ARG A 106 2.78 -14.61 4.75
CA ARG A 106 3.13 -16.04 4.89
C ARG A 106 3.79 -16.60 3.62
N LYS A 107 3.35 -16.14 2.44
CA LYS A 107 3.88 -16.59 1.15
C LYS A 107 5.24 -15.96 0.81
N PHE A 108 5.45 -14.71 1.23
CA PHE A 108 6.66 -13.92 0.93
C PHE A 108 7.28 -13.34 2.22
N PRO A 109 7.65 -14.18 3.20
CA PRO A 109 8.03 -13.72 4.54
C PRO A 109 9.31 -12.85 4.55
N GLU A 110 10.21 -13.08 3.59
CA GLU A 110 11.46 -12.32 3.48
C GLU A 110 11.27 -10.96 2.81
N GLN A 111 10.26 -10.83 1.96
CA GLN A 111 10.02 -9.60 1.22
C GLN A 111 9.08 -8.65 1.96
N ILE A 112 8.03 -9.17 2.61
CA ILE A 112 7.09 -8.35 3.38
C ILE A 112 7.65 -8.15 4.78
N THR A 113 8.13 -6.95 5.05
CA THR A 113 8.80 -6.59 6.31
C THR A 113 7.85 -6.00 7.32
N GLN A 114 6.83 -5.25 6.86
CA GLN A 114 5.85 -4.60 7.71
C GLN A 114 4.46 -4.60 7.07
N ILE A 115 3.44 -4.68 7.91
CA ILE A 115 2.03 -4.53 7.55
C ILE A 115 1.43 -3.50 8.52
N TYR A 116 0.82 -2.46 7.95
CA TYR A 116 0.09 -1.45 8.69
C TYR A 116 -1.37 -1.46 8.28
N ILE A 117 -2.27 -1.65 9.23
CA ILE A 117 -3.72 -1.62 9.00
C ILE A 117 -4.32 -0.45 9.76
N ARG A 118 -4.89 0.50 9.02
CA ARG A 118 -5.67 1.58 9.62
C ARG A 118 -6.99 1.02 10.12
N ASP A 119 -7.24 1.18 11.40
CA ASP A 119 -8.53 0.81 11.98
C ASP A 119 -9.60 1.86 11.62
N VAL A 120 -10.57 1.43 10.82
CA VAL A 120 -11.74 2.20 10.41
C VAL A 120 -13.04 1.54 10.85
N THR A 121 -12.96 0.38 11.50
CA THR A 121 -14.09 -0.43 11.97
C THR A 121 -14.23 -0.45 13.48
N ASP A 122 -13.33 0.24 14.19
CA ASP A 122 -13.25 0.28 15.65
C ASP A 122 -13.08 -1.12 16.28
N GLU A 123 -12.31 -1.97 15.62
CA GLU A 123 -12.05 -3.34 16.04
C GLU A 123 -10.75 -3.41 16.85
N ALA A 124 -10.80 -4.07 18.02
CA ALA A 124 -9.60 -4.21 18.86
C ALA A 124 -8.48 -4.96 18.13
N ALA A 125 -7.23 -4.53 18.34
CA ALA A 125 -6.06 -5.15 17.72
C ALA A 125 -5.87 -6.63 18.13
N GLU A 126 -6.46 -7.03 19.24
CA GLU A 126 -6.48 -8.40 19.79
C GLU A 126 -7.68 -9.22 19.33
N SER A 127 -8.50 -8.70 18.40
CA SER A 127 -9.67 -9.40 17.90
C SER A 127 -9.32 -10.74 17.24
N GLU A 128 -10.27 -11.66 17.25
CA GLU A 128 -10.13 -12.95 16.59
C GLU A 128 -9.80 -12.82 15.10
N ARG A 129 -10.37 -11.80 14.45
CA ARG A 129 -10.11 -11.49 13.04
C ARG A 129 -8.63 -11.25 12.78
N TYR A 130 -8.00 -10.35 13.55
CA TYR A 130 -6.58 -10.03 13.35
C TYR A 130 -5.67 -11.16 13.79
N GLN A 131 -6.01 -11.87 14.87
CA GLN A 131 -5.26 -13.05 15.27
C GLN A 131 -5.26 -14.13 14.20
N LYS A 132 -6.39 -14.38 13.55
CA LYS A 132 -6.51 -15.32 12.44
C LYS A 132 -5.81 -14.82 11.18
N ALA A 133 -6.00 -13.56 10.81
CA ALA A 133 -5.38 -12.95 9.63
C ALA A 133 -3.85 -13.01 9.71
N PHE A 134 -3.28 -12.71 10.86
CA PHE A 134 -1.83 -12.63 11.07
C PHE A 134 -1.25 -13.84 11.79
N GLN A 135 -1.98 -14.95 11.84
CA GLN A 135 -1.48 -16.20 12.39
C GLN A 135 -0.13 -16.60 11.76
N ALA A 136 0.83 -17.02 12.57
CA ALA A 136 2.21 -17.36 12.21
C ALA A 136 3.05 -16.18 11.66
N ILE A 137 2.59 -14.94 11.82
CA ILE A 137 3.37 -13.74 11.50
C ILE A 137 3.82 -13.08 12.81
N PRO A 138 5.12 -12.82 13.00
CA PRO A 138 5.61 -12.16 14.20
C PRO A 138 4.88 -10.84 14.48
N ARG A 139 4.50 -10.60 15.75
CA ARG A 139 3.77 -9.38 16.15
C ARG A 139 4.53 -8.09 15.79
N THR A 140 5.83 -8.16 15.69
CA THR A 140 6.71 -7.05 15.30
C THR A 140 6.55 -6.66 13.83
N LYS A 141 5.99 -7.54 12.99
CA LYS A 141 5.78 -7.31 11.54
C LYS A 141 4.42 -6.70 11.20
N TRP A 142 3.53 -6.52 12.13
CA TRP A 142 2.22 -5.93 11.84
C TRP A 142 1.73 -5.02 12.97
N ARG A 143 0.98 -4.00 12.60
CA ARG A 143 0.40 -3.02 13.53
C ARG A 143 -0.94 -2.55 13.05
N ILE A 144 -1.91 -2.46 13.97
CA ILE A 144 -3.16 -1.76 13.78
C ILE A 144 -2.96 -0.34 14.31
N PHE A 145 -3.46 0.67 13.62
CA PHE A 145 -3.32 2.08 14.00
C PHE A 145 -4.58 2.86 13.62
N ARG A 146 -4.88 3.94 14.32
CA ARG A 146 -5.99 4.86 14.05
C ARG A 146 -5.47 6.16 13.45
N ALA A 147 -4.42 6.68 14.00
CA ALA A 147 -3.80 7.91 13.53
C ALA A 147 -2.36 7.68 13.04
N PRO A 148 -1.91 8.39 12.01
CA PRO A 148 -0.54 8.26 11.49
C PRO A 148 0.55 8.50 12.56
N THR A 149 0.25 9.30 13.59
CA THR A 149 1.16 9.58 14.72
C THR A 149 1.49 8.35 15.57
N GLU A 150 0.71 7.29 15.47
CA GLU A 150 0.95 6.01 16.15
C GLU A 150 1.99 5.14 15.44
N LEU A 151 2.31 5.48 14.18
CA LEU A 151 3.31 4.75 13.41
C LEU A 151 4.72 5.19 13.80
N PRO A 152 5.69 4.27 13.80
CA PRO A 152 7.07 4.66 14.04
C PRO A 152 7.53 5.61 12.93
N PRO A 153 8.39 6.58 13.26
CA PRO A 153 9.00 7.41 12.23
C PRO A 153 9.74 6.52 11.23
N PRO A 154 9.82 6.94 9.96
CA PRO A 154 10.56 6.19 8.95
C PRO A 154 11.99 5.98 9.45
N SER A 155 12.39 4.72 9.58
CA SER A 155 13.77 4.41 9.95
C SER A 155 14.70 4.95 8.87
N PRO A 156 15.74 5.70 9.22
CA PRO A 156 16.77 6.05 8.25
C PRO A 156 17.37 4.73 7.76
N HIS A 157 17.10 4.40 6.51
CA HIS A 157 17.67 3.19 5.90
C HIS A 157 19.19 3.32 5.88
N ARG A 158 19.85 2.40 6.59
CA ARG A 158 21.30 2.17 6.46
C ARG A 158 21.61 1.49 5.14
#